data_456724279577f5b0e1bc2ebc46bc7639
#
_entry.id   456724279577f5b0e1bc2ebc46bc7639
#
_cell.length_a   1.000
_cell.length_b   1.000
_cell.length_c   1.000
_cell.angle_alpha   90.00
_cell.angle_beta   90.00
_cell.angle_gamma   90.00
#
_symmetry.space_group_name_H-M   'P 1'
#
loop_
_entity.id
_entity.type
_entity.pdbx_description
1 polymer ?
#
loop_
_entity_poly.entity_id
_entity_poly.type
_entity_poly.pdbx_seq_one_letter_code
_entity_poly.pdbx_strand_id
1 'polypeptide(L)'
;HLPLYDGTESLSIGMPPGAKFEGLAPRKAKPLVFYGTSITHGACASRPGITHPAILGRRFDRPVINIGFSGNGRMHEAVGKLMAEVDAACYIIDCLPNMNAAMVTERCVPLVKLLRKARPETPIVLVEDRRFANSWLTPVKSKFHDDNHAALRKAYEQLRAAGVPHLHYLGGNKLLGDDTEGTT
;
A
#
# COMPACT_ATOMS: atom_id res chain seq x y z
N HIS A 1 -12.25 12.50 -6.48
CA HIS A 1 -11.74 11.89 -5.24
C HIS A 1 -12.31 12.63 -4.04
N LEU A 2 -12.86 11.91 -3.09
CA LEU A 2 -13.34 12.45 -1.82
C LEU A 2 -12.16 12.71 -0.85
N PRO A 3 -12.35 13.53 0.21
CA PRO A 3 -11.35 13.70 1.26
C PRO A 3 -10.91 12.35 1.85
N LEU A 4 -9.64 12.26 2.31
CA LEU A 4 -9.07 11.00 2.80
C LEU A 4 -9.17 10.85 4.32
N TYR A 5 -9.09 11.96 5.07
CA TYR A 5 -9.09 11.97 6.53
C TYR A 5 -10.37 12.55 7.11
N ASP A 6 -11.10 13.36 6.33
CA ASP A 6 -12.36 13.95 6.75
C ASP A 6 -13.55 13.18 6.15
N GLY A 7 -14.61 13.04 6.91
CA GLY A 7 -15.87 12.48 6.43
C GLY A 7 -16.51 13.38 5.37
N THR A 8 -17.31 12.81 4.49
CA THR A 8 -18.12 13.56 3.52
C THR A 8 -19.59 13.45 3.91
N GLU A 9 -20.19 14.54 4.36
CA GLU A 9 -21.60 14.57 4.76
C GLU A 9 -22.53 14.75 3.57
N SER A 10 -22.10 15.49 2.56
CA SER A 10 -22.91 15.75 1.37
C SER A 10 -22.03 15.94 0.14
N LEU A 11 -22.57 15.61 -1.02
CA LEU A 11 -21.98 15.86 -2.33
C LEU A 11 -23.03 16.47 -3.25
N SER A 12 -22.75 17.64 -3.80
CA SER A 12 -23.59 18.29 -4.79
C SER A 12 -22.84 18.44 -6.11
N ILE A 13 -23.52 18.15 -7.22
CA ILE A 13 -22.96 18.29 -8.55
C ILE A 13 -23.78 19.35 -9.29
N GLY A 14 -23.13 20.48 -9.61
CA GLY A 14 -23.73 21.54 -10.43
C GLY A 14 -23.68 21.17 -11.92
N MET A 15 -24.81 21.34 -12.61
CA MET A 15 -24.91 21.09 -14.05
C MET A 15 -25.62 22.26 -14.75
N PRO A 16 -25.30 22.53 -16.02
CA PRO A 16 -26.09 23.48 -16.82
C PRO A 16 -27.55 23.04 -16.94
N PRO A 17 -28.51 23.99 -17.06
CA PRO A 17 -29.90 23.63 -17.30
C PRO A 17 -30.05 22.72 -18.53
N GLY A 18 -30.81 21.63 -18.38
CA GLY A 18 -31.05 20.65 -19.45
C GLY A 18 -29.95 19.62 -19.68
N ALA A 19 -28.82 19.69 -18.94
CA ALA A 19 -27.82 18.65 -18.99
C ALA A 19 -28.32 17.33 -18.35
N LYS A 20 -27.91 16.20 -18.93
CA LYS A 20 -28.18 14.87 -18.36
C LYS A 20 -27.01 14.45 -17.50
N PHE A 21 -27.32 13.84 -16.36
CA PHE A 21 -26.33 13.20 -15.50
C PHE A 21 -26.59 11.70 -15.46
N GLU A 22 -25.58 10.93 -15.86
CA GLU A 22 -25.67 9.47 -15.82
C GLU A 22 -24.45 8.91 -15.08
N GLY A 23 -24.70 7.96 -14.19
CA GLY A 23 -23.62 7.21 -13.51
C GLY A 23 -22.91 6.29 -14.50
N LEU A 24 -21.59 6.23 -14.42
CA LEU A 24 -20.84 5.22 -15.16
C LEU A 24 -21.04 3.82 -14.57
N ALA A 25 -21.13 2.82 -15.42
CA ALA A 25 -21.15 1.43 -14.95
C ALA A 25 -19.89 1.11 -14.13
N PRO A 26 -19.99 0.30 -13.05
CA PRO A 26 -18.83 -0.14 -12.30
C PRO A 26 -17.78 -0.80 -13.20
N ARG A 27 -16.50 -0.49 -12.96
CA ARG A 27 -15.41 -1.11 -13.71
C ARG A 27 -15.36 -2.61 -13.40
N LYS A 28 -15.25 -3.44 -14.44
CA LYS A 28 -15.09 -4.91 -14.32
C LYS A 28 -13.64 -5.33 -14.03
N ALA A 29 -12.69 -4.44 -14.21
CA ALA A 29 -11.27 -4.73 -13.97
C ALA A 29 -11.01 -5.00 -12.47
N LYS A 30 -10.23 -6.04 -12.17
CA LYS A 30 -9.82 -6.36 -10.80
C LYS A 30 -9.04 -5.19 -10.19
N PRO A 31 -9.29 -4.84 -8.92
CA PRO A 31 -8.66 -3.69 -8.26
C PRO A 31 -7.20 -3.98 -7.89
N LEU A 32 -6.42 -2.89 -7.77
CA LEU A 32 -5.18 -2.89 -7.00
C LEU A 32 -5.55 -2.69 -5.52
N VAL A 33 -5.10 -3.57 -4.64
CA VAL A 33 -5.36 -3.49 -3.19
C VAL A 33 -4.09 -3.09 -2.48
N PHE A 34 -4.10 -1.93 -1.84
CA PHE A 34 -2.98 -1.42 -1.06
C PHE A 34 -3.28 -1.58 0.43
N TYR A 35 -2.43 -2.30 1.14
CA TYR A 35 -2.44 -2.36 2.59
C TYR A 35 -1.20 -1.65 3.13
N GLY A 36 -1.40 -0.56 3.86
CA GLY A 36 -0.28 0.24 4.31
C GLY A 36 -0.62 1.19 5.47
N THR A 37 0.11 2.27 5.53
CA THR A 37 0.14 3.21 6.65
C THR A 37 -0.63 4.50 6.33
N SER A 38 -0.41 5.56 7.12
CA SER A 38 -0.87 6.92 6.82
C SER A 38 -0.37 7.41 5.44
N ILE A 39 0.83 7.00 5.03
CA ILE A 39 1.41 7.37 3.74
C ILE A 39 0.60 6.77 2.60
N THR A 40 0.25 5.50 2.69
CA THR A 40 -0.64 4.81 1.75
C THR A 40 -2.04 5.42 1.77
N HIS A 41 -2.58 5.73 2.95
CA HIS A 41 -3.85 6.43 3.11
C HIS A 41 -3.83 7.79 2.40
N GLY A 42 -2.74 8.54 2.52
CA GLY A 42 -2.53 9.83 1.87
C GLY A 42 -2.32 10.99 2.81
N ALA A 43 -1.75 10.74 4.01
CA ALA A 43 -1.33 11.81 4.91
C ALA A 43 -0.37 12.76 4.20
N CYS A 44 -0.57 14.05 4.42
CA CYS A 44 0.23 15.14 3.83
C CYS A 44 0.13 15.26 2.29
N ALA A 45 -0.67 14.44 1.61
CA ALA A 45 -0.98 14.66 0.21
C ALA A 45 -1.81 15.96 0.07
N SER A 46 -1.39 16.88 -0.80
CA SER A 46 -2.09 18.15 -1.00
C SER A 46 -3.53 17.98 -1.54
N ARG A 47 -3.83 16.84 -2.10
CA ARG A 47 -5.19 16.43 -2.54
C ARG A 47 -5.28 14.92 -2.71
N PRO A 48 -6.48 14.32 -2.55
CA PRO A 48 -6.65 12.85 -2.57
C PRO A 48 -6.15 12.17 -3.85
N GLY A 49 -6.29 12.83 -5.00
CA GLY A 49 -5.91 12.25 -6.29
C GLY A 49 -4.42 12.12 -6.54
N ILE A 50 -3.54 12.65 -5.68
CA ILE A 50 -2.08 12.54 -5.83
C ILE A 50 -1.43 11.55 -4.88
N THR A 51 -2.20 10.82 -4.10
CA THR A 51 -1.65 9.68 -3.36
C THR A 51 -1.11 8.63 -4.32
N HIS A 52 -0.04 7.95 -3.96
CA HIS A 52 0.55 6.94 -4.85
C HIS A 52 -0.45 5.83 -5.25
N PRO A 53 -1.38 5.34 -4.41
CA PRO A 53 -2.41 4.42 -4.85
C PRO A 53 -3.32 5.03 -5.94
N ALA A 54 -3.74 6.28 -5.78
CA ALA A 54 -4.59 6.96 -6.75
C ALA A 54 -3.85 7.21 -8.09
N ILE A 55 -2.57 7.58 -8.04
CA ILE A 55 -1.72 7.75 -9.23
C ILE A 55 -1.60 6.42 -9.99
N LEU A 56 -1.27 5.34 -9.27
CA LEU A 56 -1.10 4.01 -9.87
C LEU A 56 -2.42 3.48 -10.44
N GLY A 57 -3.55 3.71 -9.74
CA GLY A 57 -4.86 3.35 -10.26
C GLY A 57 -5.16 3.99 -11.62
N ARG A 58 -4.86 5.29 -11.77
CA ARG A 58 -5.01 5.99 -13.07
C ARG A 58 -4.02 5.49 -14.12
N ARG A 59 -2.76 5.28 -13.72
CA ARG A 59 -1.70 4.84 -14.63
C ARG A 59 -1.98 3.46 -15.24
N PHE A 60 -2.52 2.55 -14.44
CA PHE A 60 -2.85 1.18 -14.87
C PHE A 60 -4.30 1.02 -15.30
N ASP A 61 -5.09 2.09 -15.28
CA ASP A 61 -6.53 2.10 -15.53
C ASP A 61 -7.28 1.02 -14.72
N ARG A 62 -7.01 0.95 -13.41
CA ARG A 62 -7.63 0.00 -12.50
C ARG A 62 -8.29 0.67 -11.31
N PRO A 63 -9.40 0.08 -10.80
CA PRO A 63 -9.91 0.44 -9.49
C PRO A 63 -8.84 0.28 -8.42
N VAL A 64 -8.92 1.08 -7.37
CA VAL A 64 -8.02 0.99 -6.21
C VAL A 64 -8.83 0.81 -4.95
N ILE A 65 -8.43 -0.15 -4.13
CA ILE A 65 -8.87 -0.31 -2.75
C ILE A 65 -7.70 0.11 -1.87
N ASN A 66 -7.85 1.27 -1.23
CA ASN A 66 -6.84 1.83 -0.34
C ASN A 66 -7.17 1.45 1.10
N ILE A 67 -6.39 0.53 1.67
CA ILE A 67 -6.47 0.06 3.06
C ILE A 67 -5.27 0.64 3.83
N GLY A 68 -5.11 1.96 3.77
CA GLY A 68 -4.12 2.68 4.55
C GLY A 68 -4.65 3.00 5.94
N PHE A 69 -3.93 2.58 7.00
CA PHE A 69 -4.28 2.85 8.39
C PHE A 69 -3.21 3.68 9.07
N SER A 70 -3.53 4.93 9.39
CA SER A 70 -2.63 5.85 10.06
C SER A 70 -2.15 5.28 11.41
N GLY A 71 -0.82 5.12 11.56
CA GLY A 71 -0.21 4.56 12.77
C GLY A 71 -0.47 3.06 13.00
N ASN A 72 -1.34 2.41 12.21
CA ASN A 72 -1.82 1.05 12.50
C ASN A 72 -1.81 0.08 11.28
N GLY A 73 -1.24 0.45 10.17
CA GLY A 73 -0.95 -0.48 9.08
C GLY A 73 0.22 -1.38 9.45
N ARG A 74 -0.05 -2.54 10.10
CA ARG A 74 0.96 -3.36 10.78
C ARG A 74 0.84 -4.86 10.46
N MET A 75 0.43 -5.19 9.23
CA MET A 75 0.27 -6.57 8.76
C MET A 75 -0.61 -7.44 9.69
N HIS A 76 -1.72 -6.88 10.18
CA HIS A 76 -2.66 -7.60 11.04
C HIS A 76 -3.38 -8.70 10.26
N GLU A 77 -3.48 -9.89 10.85
CA GLU A 77 -4.16 -11.04 10.26
C GLU A 77 -5.64 -10.76 9.94
N ALA A 78 -6.34 -10.02 10.82
CA ALA A 78 -7.74 -9.66 10.61
C ALA A 78 -7.94 -8.86 9.32
N VAL A 79 -7.04 -7.91 9.01
CA VAL A 79 -7.06 -7.16 7.75
C VAL A 79 -6.74 -8.09 6.57
N GLY A 80 -5.77 -9.00 6.74
CA GLY A 80 -5.45 -10.01 5.74
C GLY A 80 -6.64 -10.89 5.35
N LYS A 81 -7.48 -11.27 6.33
CA LYS A 81 -8.72 -12.03 6.08
C LYS A 81 -9.70 -11.26 5.21
N LEU A 82 -9.93 -9.98 5.51
CA LEU A 82 -10.78 -9.11 4.67
C LEU A 82 -10.20 -8.90 3.27
N MET A 83 -8.88 -8.70 3.16
CA MET A 83 -8.22 -8.60 1.86
C MET A 83 -8.40 -9.86 1.02
N ALA A 84 -8.36 -11.04 1.64
CA ALA A 84 -8.52 -12.32 0.96
C ALA A 84 -9.90 -12.50 0.30
N GLU A 85 -10.92 -11.77 0.74
CA GLU A 85 -12.25 -11.75 0.11
C GLU A 85 -12.26 -11.04 -1.24
N VAL A 86 -11.32 -10.10 -1.45
CA VAL A 86 -11.24 -9.30 -2.67
C VAL A 86 -10.53 -10.07 -3.78
N ASP A 87 -11.15 -10.20 -4.94
CA ASP A 87 -10.50 -10.70 -6.15
C ASP A 87 -9.64 -9.61 -6.79
N ALA A 88 -8.44 -9.43 -6.24
CA ALA A 88 -7.51 -8.38 -6.61
C ALA A 88 -6.69 -8.71 -7.87
N ALA A 89 -6.30 -7.68 -8.63
CA ALA A 89 -5.26 -7.79 -9.64
C ALA A 89 -3.87 -7.92 -9.02
N CYS A 90 -3.66 -7.28 -7.86
CA CYS A 90 -2.41 -7.32 -7.11
C CYS A 90 -2.66 -6.85 -5.68
N TYR A 91 -2.02 -7.50 -4.70
CA TYR A 91 -1.91 -7.00 -3.33
C TYR A 91 -0.57 -6.31 -3.14
N ILE A 92 -0.59 -5.06 -2.67
CA ILE A 92 0.58 -4.26 -2.36
C ILE A 92 0.65 -4.07 -0.85
N ILE A 93 1.68 -4.61 -0.20
CA ILE A 93 1.86 -4.59 1.25
C ILE A 93 2.95 -3.58 1.60
N ASP A 94 2.52 -2.41 2.09
CA ASP A 94 3.34 -1.22 2.35
C ASP A 94 3.20 -0.79 3.82
N CYS A 95 3.47 -1.71 4.74
CA CYS A 95 3.22 -1.52 6.18
C CYS A 95 4.45 -1.13 7.00
N LEU A 96 5.65 -1.22 6.44
CA LEU A 96 6.91 -1.06 7.18
C LEU A 96 7.02 0.24 7.99
N PRO A 97 6.53 1.41 7.52
CA PRO A 97 6.64 2.66 8.28
C PRO A 97 6.01 2.61 9.68
N ASN A 98 5.05 1.70 9.93
CA ASN A 98 4.40 1.54 11.23
C ASN A 98 4.88 0.30 12.01
N MET A 99 5.91 -0.39 11.53
CA MET A 99 6.40 -1.64 12.10
C MET A 99 7.85 -1.51 12.56
N ASN A 100 8.27 -2.41 13.44
CA ASN A 100 9.67 -2.68 13.72
C ASN A 100 10.04 -4.09 13.21
N ALA A 101 11.33 -4.41 13.21
CA ALA A 101 11.85 -5.68 12.68
C ALA A 101 11.23 -6.92 13.35
N ALA A 102 10.91 -6.85 14.66
CA ALA A 102 10.27 -7.94 15.37
C ALA A 102 8.84 -8.19 14.84
N MET A 103 8.03 -7.12 14.66
CA MET A 103 6.69 -7.22 14.08
C MET A 103 6.73 -7.76 12.65
N VAL A 104 7.70 -7.32 11.84
CA VAL A 104 7.85 -7.82 10.46
C VAL A 104 8.13 -9.31 10.47
N THR A 105 9.05 -9.77 11.32
CA THR A 105 9.41 -11.18 11.47
C THR A 105 8.22 -12.02 11.90
N GLU A 106 7.41 -11.51 12.83
CA GLU A 106 6.22 -12.20 13.35
C GLU A 106 5.10 -12.30 12.31
N ARG A 107 4.82 -11.24 11.53
CA ARG A 107 3.55 -11.06 10.82
C ARG A 107 3.63 -11.21 9.31
N CYS A 108 4.77 -10.94 8.68
CA CYS A 108 4.88 -10.91 7.22
C CYS A 108 4.59 -12.29 6.60
N VAL A 109 5.27 -13.33 7.08
CA VAL A 109 5.10 -14.69 6.54
C VAL A 109 3.68 -15.23 6.72
N PRO A 110 3.05 -15.12 7.91
CA PRO A 110 1.65 -15.51 8.09
C PRO A 110 0.68 -14.78 7.16
N LEU A 111 0.82 -13.45 7.02
CA LEU A 111 -0.06 -12.65 6.14
C LEU A 111 0.04 -13.12 4.68
N VAL A 112 1.28 -13.27 4.16
CA VAL A 112 1.48 -13.73 2.77
C VAL A 112 0.91 -15.13 2.56
N LYS A 113 1.12 -16.05 3.49
CA LYS A 113 0.57 -17.40 3.41
C LYS A 113 -0.96 -17.41 3.43
N LEU A 114 -1.59 -16.56 4.26
CA LEU A 114 -3.03 -16.39 4.31
C LEU A 114 -3.57 -15.91 2.96
N LEU A 115 -3.01 -14.85 2.40
CA LEU A 115 -3.41 -14.31 1.10
C LEU A 115 -3.19 -15.33 -0.02
N ARG A 116 -2.05 -16.02 -0.04
CA ARG A 116 -1.73 -17.02 -1.05
C ARG A 116 -2.66 -18.23 -1.01
N LYS A 117 -3.04 -18.67 0.20
CA LYS A 117 -4.03 -19.76 0.37
C LYS A 117 -5.39 -19.40 -0.24
N ALA A 118 -5.84 -18.17 -0.03
CA ALA A 118 -7.12 -17.70 -0.54
C ALA A 118 -7.09 -17.34 -2.04
N ARG A 119 -5.95 -16.83 -2.50
CA ARG A 119 -5.75 -16.31 -3.87
C ARG A 119 -4.44 -16.87 -4.46
N PRO A 120 -4.44 -18.10 -4.98
CA PRO A 120 -3.23 -18.79 -5.41
C PRO A 120 -2.42 -18.05 -6.48
N GLU A 121 -3.09 -17.37 -7.41
CA GLU A 121 -2.47 -16.74 -8.58
C GLU A 121 -2.28 -15.22 -8.47
N THR A 122 -2.91 -14.58 -7.48
CA THR A 122 -2.85 -13.11 -7.37
C THR A 122 -1.43 -12.65 -6.97
N PRO A 123 -0.78 -11.76 -7.73
CA PRO A 123 0.51 -11.19 -7.35
C PRO A 123 0.47 -10.50 -6.00
N ILE A 124 1.52 -10.69 -5.20
CA ILE A 124 1.73 -10.00 -3.92
C ILE A 124 3.06 -9.25 -4.01
N VAL A 125 3.06 -7.96 -3.73
CA VAL A 125 4.26 -7.13 -3.69
C VAL A 125 4.52 -6.72 -2.24
N LEU A 126 5.66 -7.10 -1.72
CA LEU A 126 6.18 -6.61 -0.44
C LEU A 126 7.01 -5.36 -0.71
N VAL A 127 6.67 -4.25 -0.06
CA VAL A 127 7.31 -2.95 -0.27
C VAL A 127 8.17 -2.60 0.94
N GLU A 128 9.46 -2.30 0.71
CA GLU A 128 10.30 -1.68 1.74
C GLU A 128 9.80 -0.26 2.05
N ASP A 129 10.04 0.18 3.27
CA ASP A 129 9.86 1.60 3.61
C ASP A 129 10.86 2.46 2.82
N ARG A 130 10.38 3.64 2.35
CA ARG A 130 11.31 4.65 1.84
C ARG A 130 12.22 5.11 2.98
N ARG A 131 13.47 5.45 2.67
CA ARG A 131 14.33 6.12 3.65
C ARG A 131 13.92 7.57 3.80
N PHE A 132 13.90 8.08 5.02
CA PHE A 132 13.73 9.53 5.22
C PHE A 132 14.88 10.28 4.55
N ALA A 133 14.58 11.39 3.89
CA ALA A 133 15.58 12.20 3.20
C ALA A 133 16.74 12.64 4.11
N ASN A 134 16.48 12.80 5.41
CA ASN A 134 17.46 13.19 6.42
C ASN A 134 18.01 12.03 7.27
N SER A 135 17.78 10.77 6.89
CA SER A 135 18.23 9.60 7.67
C SER A 135 19.75 9.54 7.84
N TRP A 136 20.51 10.10 6.89
CA TRP A 136 21.96 10.19 6.95
C TRP A 136 22.49 11.08 8.10
N LEU A 137 21.67 12.04 8.57
CA LEU A 137 22.00 12.88 9.73
C LEU A 137 21.68 12.19 11.08
N THR A 138 20.88 11.12 11.06
CA THR A 138 20.38 10.50 12.28
C THR A 138 20.63 8.99 12.25
N PRO A 139 21.75 8.50 12.85
CA PRO A 139 22.09 7.07 12.83
C PRO A 139 20.99 6.15 13.34
N VAL A 140 20.21 6.59 14.34
CA VAL A 140 19.08 5.83 14.89
C VAL A 140 18.00 5.58 13.83
N LYS A 141 17.66 6.61 13.03
CA LYS A 141 16.67 6.49 11.95
C LYS A 141 17.21 5.60 10.81
N SER A 142 18.49 5.76 10.45
CA SER A 142 19.13 4.90 9.46
C SER A 142 19.07 3.44 9.87
N LYS A 143 19.47 3.14 11.12
CA LYS A 143 19.42 1.79 11.68
C LYS A 143 18.01 1.21 11.70
N PHE A 144 17.00 2.01 12.04
CA PHE A 144 15.61 1.57 12.02
C PHE A 144 15.19 1.07 10.63
N HIS A 145 15.53 1.81 9.57
CA HIS A 145 15.26 1.38 8.20
C HIS A 145 16.04 0.11 7.85
N ASP A 146 17.34 0.03 8.19
CA ASP A 146 18.16 -1.13 7.90
C ASP A 146 17.62 -2.41 8.54
N ASP A 147 17.24 -2.34 9.82
CA ASP A 147 16.70 -3.48 10.56
C ASP A 147 15.35 -3.94 9.96
N ASN A 148 14.46 -3.01 9.62
CA ASN A 148 13.16 -3.32 9.03
C ASN A 148 13.29 -3.90 7.62
N HIS A 149 14.14 -3.33 6.79
CA HIS A 149 14.42 -3.83 5.44
C HIS A 149 15.02 -5.22 5.50
N ALA A 150 16.01 -5.47 6.39
CA ALA A 150 16.60 -6.78 6.59
C ALA A 150 15.56 -7.84 7.00
N ALA A 151 14.66 -7.48 7.94
CA ALA A 151 13.58 -8.36 8.38
C ALA A 151 12.61 -8.70 7.25
N LEU A 152 12.20 -7.70 6.43
CA LEU A 152 11.31 -7.93 5.30
C LEU A 152 11.97 -8.78 4.22
N ARG A 153 13.24 -8.52 3.90
CA ARG A 153 14.02 -9.29 2.93
C ARG A 153 14.15 -10.75 3.37
N LYS A 154 14.45 -10.98 4.64
CA LYS A 154 14.53 -12.34 5.21
C LYS A 154 13.18 -13.07 5.09
N ALA A 155 12.07 -12.40 5.39
CA ALA A 155 10.72 -12.97 5.24
C ALA A 155 10.41 -13.30 3.77
N TYR A 156 10.78 -12.42 2.83
CA TYR A 156 10.64 -12.65 1.39
C TYR A 156 11.44 -13.86 0.93
N GLU A 157 12.72 -13.96 1.30
CA GLU A 157 13.60 -15.08 0.95
C GLU A 157 13.10 -16.41 1.50
N GLN A 158 12.62 -16.41 2.76
CA GLN A 158 11.98 -17.57 3.37
C GLN A 158 10.76 -18.05 2.59
N LEU A 159 9.89 -17.12 2.17
CA LEU A 159 8.70 -17.43 1.38
C LEU A 159 9.07 -17.95 -0.03
N ARG A 160 10.08 -17.36 -0.65
CA ARG A 160 10.61 -17.81 -1.95
C ARG A 160 11.20 -19.21 -1.87
N ALA A 161 12.00 -19.47 -0.84
CA ALA A 161 12.57 -20.81 -0.58
C ALA A 161 11.48 -21.87 -0.31
N ALA A 162 10.36 -21.45 0.30
CA ALA A 162 9.19 -22.30 0.51
C ALA A 162 8.33 -22.48 -0.76
N GLY A 163 8.75 -21.96 -1.92
CA GLY A 163 8.06 -22.12 -3.20
C GLY A 163 6.80 -21.26 -3.36
N VAL A 164 6.62 -20.18 -2.58
CA VAL A 164 5.46 -19.29 -2.72
C VAL A 164 5.53 -18.58 -4.07
N PRO A 165 4.56 -18.84 -5.00
CA PRO A 165 4.58 -18.27 -6.34
C PRO A 165 4.11 -16.80 -6.32
N HIS A 166 4.33 -16.07 -7.44
CA HIS A 166 3.83 -14.70 -7.68
C HIS A 166 4.09 -13.72 -6.55
N LEU A 167 5.22 -13.89 -5.84
CA LEU A 167 5.67 -13.00 -4.78
C LEU A 167 6.79 -12.10 -5.31
N HIS A 168 6.61 -10.80 -5.16
CA HIS A 168 7.51 -9.75 -5.64
C HIS A 168 8.00 -8.90 -4.48
N TYR A 169 9.14 -8.25 -4.69
CA TYR A 169 9.78 -7.39 -3.70
C TYR A 169 10.17 -6.06 -4.33
N LEU A 170 9.80 -4.95 -3.68
CA LEU A 170 10.15 -3.60 -4.10
C LEU A 170 11.04 -2.95 -3.05
N GLY A 171 12.29 -2.66 -3.43
CA GLY A 171 13.27 -2.00 -2.56
C GLY A 171 12.93 -0.52 -2.31
N GLY A 172 13.22 -0.02 -1.12
CA GLY A 172 12.85 1.32 -0.66
C GLY A 172 13.75 2.46 -1.14
N ASN A 173 14.95 2.15 -1.63
CA ASN A 173 16.00 3.15 -1.85
C ASN A 173 15.66 4.21 -2.93
N LYS A 174 14.73 3.94 -3.84
CA LYS A 174 14.35 4.83 -4.95
C LYS A 174 12.89 5.27 -4.92
N LEU A 175 12.18 5.04 -3.81
CA LEU A 175 10.75 5.35 -3.74
C LEU A 175 10.46 6.86 -3.71
N LEU A 176 11.43 7.68 -3.28
CA LEU A 176 11.32 9.15 -3.25
C LEU A 176 11.90 9.83 -4.50
N GLY A 177 12.41 9.07 -5.47
CA GLY A 177 13.12 9.62 -6.62
C GLY A 177 14.55 10.05 -6.30
N ASP A 178 15.23 10.61 -7.31
CA ASP A 178 16.63 11.05 -7.21
C ASP A 178 16.77 12.59 -7.30
N ASP A 179 15.64 13.31 -7.40
CA ASP A 179 15.57 14.76 -7.61
C ASP A 179 15.43 15.59 -6.33
N THR A 180 15.41 14.94 -5.16
CA THR A 180 15.19 15.53 -3.84
C THR A 180 13.80 16.15 -3.61
N GLU A 181 12.88 16.05 -4.58
CA GLU A 181 11.51 16.56 -4.47
C GLU A 181 10.59 15.61 -3.67
N GLY A 182 10.92 14.32 -3.64
CA GLY A 182 10.21 13.34 -2.81
C GLY A 182 10.60 13.51 -1.34
N THR A 183 9.65 13.96 -0.52
CA THR A 183 9.85 14.16 0.92
C THR A 183 8.81 13.40 1.75
N THR A 184 9.22 13.03 2.94
CA THR A 184 8.34 12.58 4.02
C THR A 184 8.88 13.08 5.35
#